data_4f591422ac1437b1395d6d3e2d75c4ef
#
_entry.id   4f591422ac1437b1395d6d3e2d75c4ef
#
_cell.length_a   1.000
_cell.length_b   1.000
_cell.length_c   1.000
_cell.angle_alpha   90.00
_cell.angle_beta   90.00
_cell.angle_gamma   90.00
#
_symmetry.space_group_name_H-M   'P 1'
#
loop_
_entity.id
_entity.type
_entity.pdbx_description
1 polymer ?
#
loop_
_entity_poly.entity_id
_entity_poly.type
_entity_poly.pdbx_seq_one_letter_code
_entity_poly.pdbx_strand_id
1 'polypeptide(L)'
;MLRYCRTCNEVRKSSMSHHQVKRRRVFYIPGYDPIHPRRYRELYRKEGAAQAAVSGYEIALRPKAGGGSYGWQVAGDFDGRAVTADVEVLIWSDIVRDSMSNSIPATYLQLVQTAWVYIASGALWRLMRLRKGPVIAALYPVLFLLGQLGLAALAVWVVMGSGRVVVAAIDPGWPGLGLILTAISVIVGLGLGLGVLRWFRAQDGRFFAYYLMHDYAFSARWKGANPPALEQRMAAFGDSIAAALHEPVDEVLLVGHSSGAHLAVSVLADLIRAGRVPAAGPALSFLSLGQVVPMMSFLPKAHRLRGDLQFLSENDALTWVDVTAPGDGCAFALCDPVAVSGVARDGKRWPLVLSAAFTQTLSPARWKALRWRFFRLHFQYLCAFDRPGDYDYFAITAGPLTLADRYHGRSPSKSRIDRAVSGHVSVAP
;
A
#
# COMPACT_ATOMS: atom_id res chain seq x y z
N MET A 1 -51.60 -29.02 -16.19
CA MET A 1 -52.40 -28.04 -15.41
C MET A 1 -51.62 -27.75 -14.10
N LEU A 2 -50.67 -26.88 -14.15
CA LEU A 2 -49.84 -26.47 -12.98
C LEU A 2 -49.78 -24.94 -12.98
N ARG A 3 -50.66 -24.32 -12.18
CA ARG A 3 -50.59 -22.89 -11.85
C ARG A 3 -49.43 -22.69 -10.88
N TYR A 4 -48.31 -22.22 -11.38
CA TYR A 4 -47.16 -21.78 -10.56
C TYR A 4 -47.55 -20.48 -9.85
N CYS A 5 -47.53 -20.54 -8.53
CA CYS A 5 -47.93 -19.47 -7.62
C CYS A 5 -46.95 -18.25 -7.74
N ARG A 6 -47.43 -17.17 -8.39
CA ARG A 6 -46.70 -15.88 -8.49
C ARG A 6 -46.53 -15.17 -7.14
N THR A 7 -47.25 -15.55 -6.13
CA THR A 7 -47.26 -14.90 -4.80
C THR A 7 -46.07 -15.25 -3.90
N CYS A 8 -45.38 -16.37 -4.15
CA CYS A 8 -44.18 -16.72 -3.35
C CYS A 8 -42.92 -15.90 -3.67
N ASN A 9 -42.88 -15.27 -4.85
CA ASN A 9 -41.70 -14.45 -5.24
C ASN A 9 -41.80 -12.98 -4.78
N GLU A 10 -43.00 -12.48 -4.48
CA GLU A 10 -43.18 -11.12 -3.97
C GLU A 10 -42.99 -11.03 -2.45
N VAL A 11 -43.26 -12.07 -1.70
CA VAL A 11 -43.07 -12.13 -0.24
C VAL A 11 -41.60 -12.24 0.13
N ARG A 12 -40.72 -12.74 -0.74
CA ARG A 12 -39.26 -12.81 -0.51
C ARG A 12 -38.53 -11.51 -0.82
N LYS A 13 -39.16 -10.51 -1.44
CA LYS A 13 -38.65 -9.16 -1.70
C LYS A 13 -38.98 -8.15 -0.60
N SER A 14 -39.77 -8.53 0.39
CA SER A 14 -40.38 -7.62 1.36
C SER A 14 -39.87 -7.77 2.79
N SER A 15 -38.58 -8.03 3.06
CA SER A 15 -38.06 -7.78 4.41
C SER A 15 -36.53 -7.89 4.50
N MET A 16 -35.82 -7.12 3.71
CA MET A 16 -34.50 -6.64 4.08
C MET A 16 -34.48 -5.18 3.67
N SER A 17 -34.91 -4.29 4.54
CA SER A 17 -34.65 -2.87 4.41
C SER A 17 -33.11 -2.69 4.62
N HIS A 18 -32.35 -2.88 3.54
CA HIS A 18 -30.96 -2.43 3.54
C HIS A 18 -30.99 -0.96 3.91
N HIS A 19 -30.40 -0.63 5.05
CA HIS A 19 -30.34 0.75 5.51
C HIS A 19 -29.54 1.55 4.47
N GLN A 20 -30.23 2.41 3.72
CA GLN A 20 -29.60 3.21 2.69
C GLN A 20 -28.61 4.19 3.33
N VAL A 21 -27.33 4.12 2.95
CA VAL A 21 -26.35 5.13 3.29
C VAL A 21 -26.71 6.42 2.58
N LYS A 22 -26.95 7.48 3.35
CA LYS A 22 -27.16 8.87 2.88
C LYS A 22 -25.93 9.73 3.15
N ARG A 23 -25.29 9.49 4.29
CA ARG A 23 -24.08 10.21 4.70
C ARG A 23 -22.99 9.24 5.13
N ARG A 24 -21.76 9.45 4.64
CA ARG A 24 -20.58 8.61 4.93
C ARG A 24 -19.37 9.46 5.27
N ARG A 25 -18.62 9.02 6.28
CA ARG A 25 -17.25 9.50 6.50
C ARG A 25 -16.28 8.47 5.94
N VAL A 26 -15.35 8.92 5.11
CA VAL A 26 -14.30 8.08 4.53
C VAL A 26 -12.95 8.60 4.98
N PHE A 27 -12.17 7.76 5.63
CA PHE A 27 -10.78 8.02 5.97
C PHE A 27 -9.87 7.21 5.07
N TYR A 28 -8.86 7.84 4.48
CA TYR A 28 -7.92 7.19 3.59
C TYR A 28 -6.50 7.28 4.18
N ILE A 29 -5.89 6.13 4.47
CA ILE A 29 -4.48 6.02 4.86
C ILE A 29 -3.67 5.59 3.63
N PRO A 30 -2.81 6.48 3.08
CA PRO A 30 -1.95 6.15 1.97
C PRO A 30 -0.84 5.18 2.39
N GLY A 31 -0.20 4.54 1.39
CA GLY A 31 1.04 3.80 1.58
C GLY A 31 2.21 4.72 1.96
N TYR A 32 3.43 4.19 1.87
CA TYR A 32 4.66 4.94 2.08
C TYR A 32 4.84 5.98 0.97
N ASP A 33 4.30 7.18 1.18
CA ASP A 33 4.19 8.23 0.15
C ASP A 33 4.61 9.60 0.69
N PRO A 34 5.72 10.16 0.21
CA PRO A 34 6.20 11.48 0.62
C PRO A 34 5.44 12.63 -0.03
N ILE A 35 4.57 12.34 -1.03
CA ILE A 35 3.92 13.37 -1.86
C ILE A 35 2.72 13.97 -1.12
N HIS A 36 2.47 15.25 -1.39
CA HIS A 36 1.32 15.97 -0.81
C HIS A 36 -0.01 15.31 -1.20
N PRO A 37 -0.97 15.18 -0.27
CA PRO A 37 -2.23 14.43 -0.47
C PRO A 37 -3.16 15.00 -1.55
N ARG A 38 -2.90 16.21 -2.07
CA ARG A 38 -3.66 16.80 -3.18
C ARG A 38 -3.76 15.88 -4.41
N ARG A 39 -2.75 15.04 -4.64
CA ARG A 39 -2.77 14.08 -5.73
C ARG A 39 -3.90 13.05 -5.63
N TYR A 40 -4.30 12.65 -4.40
CA TYR A 40 -5.37 11.69 -4.20
C TYR A 40 -6.74 12.29 -4.54
N ARG A 41 -6.95 13.58 -4.22
CA ARG A 41 -8.16 14.29 -4.62
C ARG A 41 -8.26 14.41 -6.16
N GLU A 42 -7.17 14.74 -6.82
CA GLU A 42 -7.15 14.86 -8.30
C GLU A 42 -7.31 13.48 -8.96
N LEU A 43 -6.71 12.43 -8.40
CA LEU A 43 -6.92 11.06 -8.85
C LEU A 43 -8.40 10.67 -8.70
N TYR A 44 -8.99 10.89 -7.52
CA TYR A 44 -10.40 10.60 -7.27
C TYR A 44 -11.32 11.37 -8.23
N ARG A 45 -11.06 12.66 -8.45
CA ARG A 45 -11.83 13.51 -9.37
C ARG A 45 -11.82 12.95 -10.80
N LYS A 46 -10.64 12.63 -11.31
CA LYS A 46 -10.46 12.14 -12.68
C LYS A 46 -11.03 10.73 -12.87
N GLU A 47 -10.64 9.83 -12.00
CA GLU A 47 -10.98 8.41 -12.14
C GLU A 47 -12.43 8.15 -11.70
N GLY A 48 -12.97 8.92 -10.74
CA GLY A 48 -14.37 8.86 -10.35
C GLY A 48 -15.32 9.26 -11.47
N ALA A 49 -15.01 10.34 -12.18
CA ALA A 49 -15.78 10.74 -13.35
C ALA A 49 -15.71 9.69 -14.47
N ALA A 50 -14.53 9.09 -14.70
CA ALA A 50 -14.36 8.01 -15.68
C ALA A 50 -15.14 6.75 -15.31
N GLN A 51 -15.14 6.35 -14.02
CA GLN A 51 -15.91 5.19 -13.57
C GLN A 51 -17.41 5.45 -13.63
N ALA A 52 -17.87 6.64 -13.23
CA ALA A 52 -19.27 7.02 -13.27
C ALA A 52 -19.83 6.90 -14.70
N ALA A 53 -19.07 7.37 -15.69
CA ALA A 53 -19.45 7.25 -17.11
C ALA A 53 -19.58 5.81 -17.59
N VAL A 54 -18.77 4.87 -17.03
CA VAL A 54 -18.83 3.44 -17.40
C VAL A 54 -19.94 2.71 -16.65
N SER A 55 -20.15 3.05 -15.37
CA SER A 55 -21.05 2.31 -14.47
C SER A 55 -22.45 2.90 -14.36
N GLY A 56 -22.72 4.07 -15.00
CA GLY A 56 -24.06 4.66 -15.09
C GLY A 56 -24.55 5.35 -13.82
N TYR A 57 -23.66 5.85 -12.97
CA TYR A 57 -23.98 6.69 -11.83
C TYR A 57 -23.31 8.07 -11.94
N GLU A 58 -23.69 9.01 -11.09
CA GLU A 58 -23.13 10.34 -11.08
C GLU A 58 -22.26 10.59 -9.84
N ILE A 59 -21.12 11.26 -10.03
CA ILE A 59 -20.22 11.68 -8.95
C ILE A 59 -19.75 13.13 -9.20
N ALA A 60 -19.95 13.99 -8.21
CA ALA A 60 -19.46 15.36 -8.19
C ALA A 60 -18.61 15.62 -6.95
N LEU A 61 -17.38 16.16 -7.15
CA LEU A 61 -16.51 16.56 -6.06
C LEU A 61 -16.73 18.02 -5.69
N ARG A 62 -16.77 18.28 -4.39
CA ARG A 62 -16.83 19.62 -3.80
C ARG A 62 -15.64 19.84 -2.85
N PRO A 63 -15.22 21.06 -2.60
CA PRO A 63 -14.31 21.36 -1.51
C PRO A 63 -14.88 20.86 -0.18
N LYS A 64 -14.00 20.38 0.73
CA LYS A 64 -14.43 20.07 2.09
C LYS A 64 -14.94 21.33 2.77
N ALA A 65 -16.10 21.28 3.38
CA ALA A 65 -16.62 22.35 4.20
C ALA A 65 -15.92 22.32 5.58
N GLY A 66 -15.45 23.48 6.06
CA GLY A 66 -14.80 23.61 7.38
C GLY A 66 -13.29 23.36 7.37
N GLY A 67 -12.65 23.56 8.53
CA GLY A 67 -11.23 23.32 8.78
C GLY A 67 -10.89 21.84 9.05
N GLY A 68 -9.64 21.57 9.39
CA GLY A 68 -9.14 20.22 9.74
C GLY A 68 -8.26 19.60 8.69
N SER A 69 -8.10 18.27 8.74
CA SER A 69 -7.23 17.51 7.84
C SER A 69 -7.64 17.63 6.37
N TYR A 70 -6.70 17.44 5.47
CA TYR A 70 -6.92 17.54 4.03
C TYR A 70 -7.97 16.54 3.55
N GLY A 71 -8.94 17.01 2.78
CA GLY A 71 -10.03 16.17 2.29
C GLY A 71 -10.88 16.85 1.23
N TRP A 72 -11.94 16.19 0.83
CA TRP A 72 -12.96 16.67 -0.11
C TRP A 72 -14.30 16.02 0.17
N GLN A 73 -15.37 16.64 -0.32
CA GLN A 73 -16.70 16.08 -0.28
C GLN A 73 -17.07 15.49 -1.65
N VAL A 74 -17.82 14.41 -1.63
CA VAL A 74 -18.35 13.74 -2.83
C VAL A 74 -19.87 13.70 -2.71
N ALA A 75 -20.55 14.22 -3.73
CA ALA A 75 -21.97 13.97 -3.94
C ALA A 75 -22.10 12.88 -4.99
N GLY A 76 -22.73 11.76 -4.64
CA GLY A 76 -23.03 10.64 -5.53
C GLY A 76 -24.52 10.51 -5.76
N ASP A 77 -24.94 10.14 -6.97
CA ASP A 77 -26.29 9.68 -7.30
C ASP A 77 -26.21 8.31 -7.95
N PHE A 78 -26.89 7.34 -7.35
CA PHE A 78 -26.91 5.94 -7.78
C PHE A 78 -28.36 5.50 -7.96
N ASP A 79 -28.88 5.56 -9.18
CA ASP A 79 -30.28 5.25 -9.51
C ASP A 79 -31.29 6.06 -8.68
N GLY A 80 -31.09 7.38 -8.57
CA GLY A 80 -31.92 8.29 -7.80
C GLY A 80 -31.69 8.25 -6.27
N ARG A 81 -30.68 7.50 -5.80
CA ARG A 81 -30.28 7.44 -4.40
C ARG A 81 -29.09 8.36 -4.15
N ALA A 82 -29.37 9.55 -3.64
CA ALA A 82 -28.35 10.55 -3.34
C ALA A 82 -27.57 10.18 -2.08
N VAL A 83 -26.25 10.31 -2.16
CA VAL A 83 -25.30 10.07 -1.06
C VAL A 83 -24.32 11.23 -0.96
N THR A 84 -23.99 11.62 0.26
CA THR A 84 -22.88 12.56 0.53
C THR A 84 -21.79 11.84 1.31
N ALA A 85 -20.57 11.84 0.78
CA ALA A 85 -19.41 11.27 1.44
C ALA A 85 -18.36 12.36 1.71
N ASP A 86 -17.90 12.48 2.95
CA ASP A 86 -16.79 13.34 3.33
C ASP A 86 -15.52 12.50 3.41
N VAL A 87 -14.60 12.73 2.48
CA VAL A 87 -13.33 11.99 2.37
C VAL A 87 -12.21 12.79 3.02
N GLU A 88 -11.48 12.17 3.91
CA GLU A 88 -10.34 12.76 4.61
C GLU A 88 -9.10 11.89 4.45
N VAL A 89 -7.94 12.51 4.18
CA VAL A 89 -6.67 11.80 4.08
C VAL A 89 -5.93 11.88 5.41
N LEU A 90 -5.68 10.72 6.01
CA LEU A 90 -4.90 10.59 7.24
C LEU A 90 -3.40 10.62 6.89
N ILE A 91 -2.81 11.80 7.02
CA ILE A 91 -1.49 12.13 6.47
C ILE A 91 -0.38 11.71 7.41
N TRP A 92 0.62 10.98 6.89
CA TRP A 92 1.88 10.63 7.57
C TRP A 92 3.11 10.82 6.66
N SER A 93 2.95 11.59 5.57
CA SER A 93 3.99 11.86 4.58
C SER A 93 5.19 12.63 5.12
N ASP A 94 5.06 13.35 6.24
CA ASP A 94 6.16 13.97 6.98
C ASP A 94 7.06 12.91 7.61
N ILE A 95 6.51 11.91 8.30
CA ILE A 95 7.25 10.77 8.86
C ILE A 95 7.97 10.01 7.74
N VAL A 96 7.29 9.83 6.59
CA VAL A 96 7.89 9.22 5.40
C VAL A 96 9.10 10.03 4.94
N ARG A 97 8.95 11.34 4.72
CA ARG A 97 10.05 12.21 4.28
C ARG A 97 11.22 12.21 5.24
N ASP A 98 10.95 12.28 6.54
CA ASP A 98 11.98 12.30 7.58
C ASP A 98 12.74 10.96 7.68
N SER A 99 12.11 9.86 7.26
CA SER A 99 12.75 8.54 7.19
C SER A 99 13.67 8.36 5.99
N MET A 100 13.54 9.22 4.96
CA MET A 100 14.32 9.13 3.72
C MET A 100 15.70 9.75 3.89
N SER A 101 16.73 8.99 3.54
CA SER A 101 18.12 9.49 3.61
C SER A 101 18.41 10.48 2.48
N ASN A 102 19.12 11.55 2.83
CA ASN A 102 19.61 12.54 1.87
C ASN A 102 21.02 12.22 1.32
N SER A 103 21.66 11.12 1.72
CA SER A 103 23.01 10.77 1.28
C SER A 103 23.08 9.42 0.56
N ILE A 104 23.95 9.33 -0.47
CA ILE A 104 24.18 8.08 -1.21
C ILE A 104 24.74 6.99 -0.28
N PRO A 105 25.78 7.24 0.56
CA PRO A 105 26.28 6.22 1.47
C PRO A 105 25.25 5.67 2.44
N ALA A 106 24.37 6.53 2.98
CA ALA A 106 23.32 6.10 3.88
C ALA A 106 22.30 5.20 3.19
N THR A 107 21.98 5.44 1.90
CA THR A 107 21.10 4.56 1.13
C THR A 107 21.71 3.16 0.94
N TYR A 108 23.01 3.07 0.65
CA TYR A 108 23.69 1.76 0.58
C TYR A 108 23.78 1.05 1.93
N LEU A 109 23.99 1.80 3.02
CA LEU A 109 23.92 1.23 4.38
C LEU A 109 22.51 0.68 4.67
N GLN A 110 21.47 1.42 4.32
CA GLN A 110 20.09 0.97 4.44
C GLN A 110 19.83 -0.29 3.61
N LEU A 111 20.39 -0.38 2.39
CA LEU A 111 20.29 -1.60 1.56
C LEU A 111 20.88 -2.81 2.30
N VAL A 112 22.10 -2.68 2.84
CA VAL A 112 22.76 -3.78 3.56
C VAL A 112 21.96 -4.17 4.81
N GLN A 113 21.51 -3.20 5.60
CA GLN A 113 20.71 -3.45 6.80
C GLN A 113 19.37 -4.11 6.48
N THR A 114 18.68 -3.66 5.43
CA THR A 114 17.41 -4.23 4.98
C THR A 114 17.60 -5.67 4.51
N ALA A 115 18.58 -5.92 3.64
CA ALA A 115 18.91 -7.26 3.18
C ALA A 115 19.22 -8.19 4.36
N TRP A 116 20.05 -7.73 5.30
CA TRP A 116 20.38 -8.50 6.51
C TRP A 116 19.14 -8.86 7.33
N VAL A 117 18.26 -7.90 7.60
CA VAL A 117 17.05 -8.13 8.41
C VAL A 117 16.14 -9.17 7.76
N TYR A 118 15.85 -9.05 6.46
CA TYR A 118 14.96 -9.99 5.77
C TYR A 118 15.59 -11.38 5.56
N ILE A 119 16.90 -11.47 5.36
CA ILE A 119 17.62 -12.73 5.18
C ILE A 119 17.80 -13.44 6.54
N ALA A 120 18.36 -12.74 7.53
CA ALA A 120 18.66 -13.34 8.83
C ALA A 120 17.42 -13.74 9.63
N SER A 121 16.29 -13.01 9.46
CA SER A 121 15.00 -13.40 10.05
C SER A 121 14.30 -14.56 9.33
N GLY A 122 14.80 -14.96 8.16
CA GLY A 122 14.14 -15.94 7.28
C GLY A 122 12.88 -15.44 6.60
N ALA A 123 12.51 -14.16 6.79
CA ALA A 123 11.31 -13.57 6.20
C ALA A 123 11.37 -13.58 4.67
N LEU A 124 12.52 -13.28 4.06
CA LEU A 124 12.69 -13.27 2.61
C LEU A 124 12.25 -14.58 1.97
N TRP A 125 12.72 -15.72 2.49
CA TRP A 125 12.43 -17.05 1.94
C TRP A 125 10.95 -17.42 2.08
N ARG A 126 10.33 -17.00 3.16
CA ARG A 126 8.91 -17.24 3.43
C ARG A 126 8.02 -16.40 2.54
N LEU A 127 8.37 -15.12 2.35
CA LEU A 127 7.69 -14.22 1.42
C LEU A 127 7.81 -14.73 -0.03
N MET A 128 8.98 -15.24 -0.44
CA MET A 128 9.17 -15.88 -1.76
C MET A 128 8.27 -17.09 -1.98
N ARG A 129 8.08 -17.92 -0.94
CA ARG A 129 7.16 -19.07 -0.98
C ARG A 129 5.70 -18.66 -1.02
N LEU A 130 5.38 -17.49 -0.43
CA LEU A 130 4.02 -16.96 -0.41
C LEU A 130 3.64 -16.36 -1.76
N ARG A 131 4.38 -15.37 -2.22
CA ARG A 131 4.21 -14.70 -3.53
C ARG A 131 5.55 -14.21 -4.05
N LYS A 132 5.91 -14.61 -5.28
CA LYS A 132 7.17 -14.18 -5.91
C LYS A 132 7.12 -12.73 -6.36
N GLY A 133 5.95 -12.26 -6.84
CA GLY A 133 5.79 -10.91 -7.40
C GLY A 133 6.31 -9.79 -6.49
N PRO A 134 5.77 -9.63 -5.25
CA PRO A 134 6.22 -8.59 -4.33
C PRO A 134 7.70 -8.66 -3.99
N VAL A 135 8.27 -9.86 -3.90
CA VAL A 135 9.70 -10.03 -3.61
C VAL A 135 10.56 -9.65 -4.81
N ILE A 136 10.14 -10.02 -6.04
CA ILE A 136 10.84 -9.59 -7.27
C ILE A 136 10.77 -8.06 -7.39
N ALA A 137 9.62 -7.44 -7.10
CA ALA A 137 9.49 -5.99 -7.05
C ALA A 137 10.41 -5.37 -5.99
N ALA A 138 10.57 -6.02 -4.82
CA ALA A 138 11.48 -5.58 -3.77
C ALA A 138 12.96 -5.76 -4.14
N LEU A 139 13.30 -6.72 -4.98
CA LEU A 139 14.67 -6.90 -5.49
C LEU A 139 15.06 -5.87 -6.54
N TYR A 140 14.08 -5.23 -7.19
CA TYR A 140 14.36 -4.21 -8.21
C TYR A 140 15.28 -3.08 -7.70
N PRO A 141 14.99 -2.37 -6.60
CA PRO A 141 15.86 -1.31 -6.10
C PRO A 141 17.23 -1.85 -5.68
N VAL A 142 17.30 -3.06 -5.13
CA VAL A 142 18.55 -3.70 -4.73
C VAL A 142 19.46 -3.92 -5.94
N LEU A 143 18.94 -4.59 -6.98
CA LEU A 143 19.70 -4.87 -8.21
C LEU A 143 20.06 -3.57 -8.94
N PHE A 144 19.18 -2.59 -8.96
CA PHE A 144 19.41 -1.33 -9.61
C PHE A 144 20.52 -0.52 -8.90
N LEU A 145 20.50 -0.46 -7.56
CA LEU A 145 21.54 0.20 -6.77
C LEU A 145 22.90 -0.51 -6.88
N LEU A 146 22.92 -1.85 -6.87
CA LEU A 146 24.13 -2.61 -7.10
C LEU A 146 24.68 -2.42 -8.53
N GLY A 147 23.80 -2.35 -9.52
CA GLY A 147 24.19 -2.04 -10.89
C GLY A 147 24.83 -0.65 -11.05
N GLN A 148 24.26 0.37 -10.40
CA GLN A 148 24.86 1.72 -10.35
C GLN A 148 26.24 1.72 -9.71
N LEU A 149 26.38 1.00 -8.59
CA LEU A 149 27.67 0.86 -7.91
C LEU A 149 28.69 0.15 -8.80
N GLY A 150 28.27 -0.92 -9.49
CA GLY A 150 29.10 -1.62 -10.46
C GLY A 150 29.53 -0.72 -11.62
N LEU A 151 28.65 0.11 -12.16
CA LEU A 151 28.98 1.08 -13.22
C LEU A 151 29.94 2.16 -12.71
N ALA A 152 29.74 2.66 -11.49
CA ALA A 152 30.65 3.62 -10.86
C ALA A 152 32.04 3.01 -10.64
N ALA A 153 32.12 1.78 -10.14
CA ALA A 153 33.37 1.05 -9.96
C ALA A 153 34.07 0.77 -11.30
N LEU A 154 33.32 0.42 -12.35
CA LEU A 154 33.85 0.23 -13.70
C LEU A 154 34.44 1.55 -14.24
N ALA A 155 33.77 2.68 -14.05
CA ALA A 155 34.28 3.99 -14.47
C ALA A 155 35.59 4.33 -13.76
N VAL A 156 35.67 4.09 -12.45
CA VAL A 156 36.94 4.25 -11.68
C VAL A 156 38.02 3.32 -12.25
N TRP A 157 37.70 2.05 -12.45
CA TRP A 157 38.67 1.05 -12.94
C TRP A 157 39.21 1.40 -14.33
N VAL A 158 38.35 1.84 -15.26
CA VAL A 158 38.75 2.26 -16.62
C VAL A 158 39.71 3.46 -16.56
N VAL A 159 39.39 4.50 -15.77
CA VAL A 159 40.24 5.69 -15.64
C VAL A 159 41.58 5.33 -15.03
N MET A 160 41.59 4.53 -13.97
CA MET A 160 42.84 4.10 -13.33
C MET A 160 43.66 3.18 -14.25
N GLY A 161 43.02 2.29 -15.00
CA GLY A 161 43.67 1.45 -15.98
C GLY A 161 44.31 2.28 -17.09
N SER A 162 43.58 3.22 -17.68
CA SER A 162 44.09 4.17 -18.68
C SER A 162 45.27 5.02 -18.12
N GLY A 163 45.12 5.50 -16.92
CA GLY A 163 46.19 6.25 -16.23
C GLY A 163 47.48 5.42 -16.08
N ARG A 164 47.38 4.15 -15.69
CA ARG A 164 48.53 3.23 -15.61
C ARG A 164 49.22 3.04 -16.94
N VAL A 165 48.45 2.89 -18.04
CA VAL A 165 49.00 2.77 -19.39
C VAL A 165 49.76 4.04 -19.79
N VAL A 166 49.21 5.22 -19.50
CA VAL A 166 49.85 6.51 -19.77
C VAL A 166 51.13 6.65 -18.96
N VAL A 167 51.11 6.32 -17.65
CA VAL A 167 52.34 6.36 -16.80
C VAL A 167 53.41 5.41 -17.32
N ALA A 168 53.03 4.22 -17.78
CA ALA A 168 53.99 3.24 -18.35
C ALA A 168 54.58 3.68 -19.71
N ALA A 169 53.84 4.48 -20.49
CA ALA A 169 54.29 4.97 -21.80
C ALA A 169 55.18 6.24 -21.69
N ILE A 170 55.04 7.02 -20.61
CA ILE A 170 55.89 8.16 -20.33
C ILE A 170 57.06 7.64 -19.49
N ASP A 171 58.19 7.29 -20.17
CA ASP A 171 59.40 6.74 -19.53
C ASP A 171 59.74 7.53 -18.26
N PRO A 172 59.84 6.86 -17.09
CA PRO A 172 59.88 7.52 -15.79
C PRO A 172 61.24 8.09 -15.39
N GLY A 173 61.91 8.74 -16.32
CA GLY A 173 63.11 9.55 -15.96
C GLY A 173 62.87 10.56 -14.86
N TRP A 174 61.59 10.73 -14.46
CA TRP A 174 61.14 11.61 -13.36
C TRP A 174 60.22 10.84 -12.39
N PRO A 175 60.77 10.22 -11.33
CA PRO A 175 60.01 9.39 -10.41
C PRO A 175 58.78 10.08 -9.77
N GLY A 176 58.82 11.41 -9.62
CA GLY A 176 57.72 12.20 -9.08
C GLY A 176 56.52 12.37 -10.04
N LEU A 177 56.76 12.34 -11.38
CA LEU A 177 55.71 12.55 -12.37
C LEU A 177 54.73 11.36 -12.42
N GLY A 178 55.26 10.13 -12.36
CA GLY A 178 54.44 8.92 -12.30
C GLY A 178 53.49 8.89 -11.08
N LEU A 179 53.96 9.34 -9.92
CA LEU A 179 53.16 9.47 -8.70
C LEU A 179 52.03 10.51 -8.88
N ILE A 180 52.35 11.67 -9.45
CA ILE A 180 51.42 12.76 -9.71
C ILE A 180 50.33 12.29 -10.69
N LEU A 181 50.69 11.66 -11.79
CA LEU A 181 49.75 11.15 -12.79
C LEU A 181 48.84 10.04 -12.22
N THR A 182 49.41 9.19 -11.37
CA THR A 182 48.60 8.16 -10.67
C THR A 182 47.61 8.81 -9.71
N ALA A 183 48.03 9.82 -8.91
CA ALA A 183 47.14 10.53 -8.01
C ALA A 183 46.01 11.26 -8.78
N ILE A 184 46.34 11.91 -9.89
CA ILE A 184 45.32 12.53 -10.78
C ILE A 184 44.36 11.49 -11.31
N SER A 185 44.84 10.34 -11.77
CA SER A 185 43.95 9.25 -12.27
C SER A 185 43.02 8.74 -11.19
N VAL A 186 43.47 8.60 -9.95
CA VAL A 186 42.65 8.24 -8.80
C VAL A 186 41.58 9.30 -8.53
N ILE A 187 41.96 10.58 -8.46
CA ILE A 187 41.03 11.69 -8.17
C ILE A 187 39.98 11.78 -9.29
N VAL A 188 40.38 11.73 -10.57
CA VAL A 188 39.46 11.79 -11.72
C VAL A 188 38.56 10.57 -11.73
N GLY A 189 39.09 9.37 -11.49
CA GLY A 189 38.31 8.13 -11.43
C GLY A 189 37.26 8.18 -10.33
N LEU A 190 37.62 8.54 -9.11
CA LEU A 190 36.69 8.70 -7.99
C LEU A 190 35.64 9.79 -8.26
N GLY A 191 36.08 10.93 -8.85
CA GLY A 191 35.16 12.00 -9.26
C GLY A 191 34.13 11.52 -10.28
N LEU A 192 34.56 10.77 -11.28
CA LEU A 192 33.66 10.20 -12.30
C LEU A 192 32.71 9.15 -11.69
N GLY A 193 33.20 8.24 -10.86
CA GLY A 193 32.37 7.26 -10.15
C GLY A 193 31.31 7.91 -9.28
N LEU A 194 31.67 8.95 -8.53
CA LEU A 194 30.73 9.75 -7.74
C LEU A 194 29.74 10.49 -8.65
N GLY A 195 30.18 10.98 -9.80
CA GLY A 195 29.35 11.62 -10.82
C GLY A 195 28.27 10.67 -11.34
N VAL A 196 28.63 9.42 -11.64
CA VAL A 196 27.68 8.36 -12.04
C VAL A 196 26.61 8.15 -10.98
N LEU A 197 27.01 7.96 -9.70
CA LEU A 197 26.04 7.74 -8.62
C LEU A 197 25.13 8.96 -8.39
N ARG A 198 25.68 10.18 -8.47
CA ARG A 198 24.88 11.42 -8.37
C ARG A 198 23.91 11.58 -9.52
N TRP A 199 24.31 11.21 -10.73
CA TRP A 199 23.42 11.25 -11.91
C TRP A 199 22.23 10.31 -11.73
N PHE A 200 22.45 9.06 -11.33
CA PHE A 200 21.35 8.12 -11.08
C PHE A 200 20.43 8.60 -9.96
N ARG A 201 20.98 9.14 -8.88
CA ARG A 201 20.18 9.71 -7.79
C ARG A 201 19.33 10.89 -8.27
N ALA A 202 19.87 11.77 -9.10
CA ALA A 202 19.10 12.90 -9.68
C ALA A 202 17.96 12.43 -10.58
N GLN A 203 18.07 11.22 -11.17
CA GLN A 203 17.03 10.59 -12.00
C GLN A 203 16.06 9.70 -11.20
N ASP A 204 16.10 9.70 -9.87
CA ASP A 204 15.28 8.78 -9.07
C ASP A 204 13.77 8.98 -9.25
N GLY A 205 13.32 10.18 -9.57
CA GLY A 205 11.92 10.43 -9.97
C GLY A 205 11.47 9.63 -11.21
N ARG A 206 12.43 9.08 -12.00
CA ARG A 206 12.16 8.21 -13.15
C ARG A 206 12.33 6.74 -12.82
N PHE A 207 13.32 6.40 -11.99
CA PHE A 207 13.68 5.01 -11.68
C PHE A 207 13.06 4.51 -10.37
N PHE A 208 12.80 5.38 -9.41
CA PHE A 208 12.22 5.06 -8.10
C PHE A 208 13.04 4.07 -7.25
N ALA A 209 14.34 3.89 -7.55
CA ALA A 209 15.15 2.90 -6.85
C ALA A 209 15.53 3.35 -5.43
N TYR A 210 15.91 4.63 -5.26
CA TYR A 210 16.18 5.21 -3.94
C TYR A 210 14.90 5.29 -3.11
N TYR A 211 13.81 5.74 -3.72
CA TYR A 211 12.49 5.81 -3.09
C TYR A 211 12.07 4.46 -2.51
N LEU A 212 12.09 3.40 -3.34
CA LEU A 212 11.70 2.05 -2.91
C LEU A 212 12.63 1.47 -1.86
N MET A 213 13.93 1.76 -1.96
CA MET A 213 14.88 1.31 -0.94
C MET A 213 14.55 1.91 0.44
N HIS A 214 14.13 3.18 0.48
CA HIS A 214 13.70 3.83 1.72
C HIS A 214 12.41 3.21 2.28
N ASP A 215 11.43 2.85 1.45
CA ASP A 215 10.21 2.17 1.89
C ASP A 215 10.52 0.83 2.58
N TYR A 216 11.34 0.00 1.94
CA TYR A 216 11.75 -1.28 2.53
C TYR A 216 12.64 -1.10 3.77
N ALA A 217 13.51 -0.09 3.77
CA ALA A 217 14.35 0.22 4.91
C ALA A 217 13.55 0.72 6.12
N PHE A 218 12.44 1.44 5.90
CA PHE A 218 11.55 1.87 6.96
C PHE A 218 11.00 0.67 7.74
N SER A 219 10.50 -0.33 7.03
CA SER A 219 9.99 -1.57 7.61
C SER A 219 11.07 -2.39 8.32
N ALA A 220 12.26 -2.51 7.69
CA ALA A 220 13.37 -3.31 8.19
C ALA A 220 14.05 -2.70 9.42
N ARG A 221 14.23 -1.38 9.47
CA ARG A 221 14.94 -0.65 10.53
C ARG A 221 14.45 -0.99 11.92
N TRP A 222 13.16 -1.14 12.08
CA TRP A 222 12.52 -1.47 13.35
C TRP A 222 12.17 -2.96 13.48
N LYS A 223 12.61 -3.79 12.50
CA LYS A 223 12.35 -5.23 12.45
C LYS A 223 10.85 -5.58 12.55
N GLY A 224 10.00 -4.70 12.02
CA GLY A 224 8.54 -4.85 12.02
C GLY A 224 7.80 -4.19 13.20
N ALA A 225 8.51 -3.53 14.11
CA ALA A 225 7.89 -2.61 15.09
C ALA A 225 7.68 -1.23 14.45
N ASN A 226 6.81 -0.42 15.03
CA ASN A 226 6.60 0.95 14.59
C ASN A 226 7.54 1.92 15.35
N PRO A 227 8.05 2.99 14.71
CA PRO A 227 8.71 4.07 15.42
C PRO A 227 7.73 4.86 16.31
N PRO A 228 8.18 5.45 17.43
CA PRO A 228 7.29 6.18 18.35
C PRO A 228 6.48 7.31 17.68
N ALA A 229 7.08 8.03 16.73
CA ALA A 229 6.38 9.08 15.98
C ALA A 229 5.19 8.52 15.15
N LEU A 230 5.32 7.31 14.62
CA LEU A 230 4.23 6.66 13.88
C LEU A 230 3.15 6.18 14.83
N GLU A 231 3.50 5.67 16.02
CA GLU A 231 2.53 5.28 17.05
C GLU A 231 1.68 6.49 17.51
N GLN A 232 2.31 7.64 17.76
CA GLN A 232 1.60 8.89 18.08
C GLN A 232 0.69 9.34 16.93
N ARG A 233 1.14 9.21 15.68
CA ARG A 233 0.35 9.55 14.50
C ARG A 233 -0.87 8.63 14.37
N MET A 234 -0.71 7.33 14.59
CA MET A 234 -1.82 6.37 14.58
C MET A 234 -2.84 6.65 15.69
N ALA A 235 -2.38 7.06 16.87
CA ALA A 235 -3.29 7.50 17.94
C ALA A 235 -4.14 8.71 17.51
N ALA A 236 -3.52 9.73 16.88
CA ALA A 236 -4.25 10.88 16.34
C ALA A 236 -5.22 10.48 15.21
N PHE A 237 -4.90 9.48 14.40
CA PHE A 237 -5.84 8.93 13.42
C PHE A 237 -7.03 8.27 14.13
N GLY A 238 -6.78 7.50 15.19
CA GLY A 238 -7.82 6.92 16.02
C GLY A 238 -8.76 7.97 16.61
N ASP A 239 -8.22 9.13 17.05
CA ASP A 239 -9.02 10.25 17.55
C ASP A 239 -9.96 10.82 16.48
N SER A 240 -9.47 11.01 15.26
CA SER A 240 -10.28 11.50 14.14
C SER A 240 -11.40 10.52 13.77
N ILE A 241 -11.12 9.22 13.76
CA ILE A 241 -12.09 8.18 13.45
C ILE A 241 -13.14 8.08 14.59
N ALA A 242 -12.69 8.12 15.84
CA ALA A 242 -13.59 8.10 16.99
C ALA A 242 -14.56 9.29 16.99
N ALA A 243 -14.08 10.48 16.67
CA ALA A 243 -14.94 11.66 16.54
C ALA A 243 -16.02 11.45 15.46
N ALA A 244 -15.65 10.89 14.33
CA ALA A 244 -16.59 10.60 13.23
C ALA A 244 -17.65 9.54 13.58
N LEU A 245 -17.33 8.59 14.47
CA LEU A 245 -18.29 7.59 14.96
C LEU A 245 -19.41 8.17 15.85
N HIS A 246 -19.27 9.42 16.29
CA HIS A 246 -20.30 10.18 17.01
C HIS A 246 -21.04 11.19 16.13
N GLU A 247 -20.67 11.31 14.83
CA GLU A 247 -21.38 12.15 13.88
C GLU A 247 -22.68 11.46 13.38
N PRO A 248 -23.69 12.22 12.93
CA PRO A 248 -24.92 11.67 12.35
C PRO A 248 -24.67 11.19 10.92
N VAL A 249 -23.89 10.12 10.78
CA VAL A 249 -23.58 9.44 9.51
C VAL A 249 -24.02 7.98 9.57
N ASP A 250 -24.19 7.35 8.43
CA ASP A 250 -24.63 5.95 8.35
C ASP A 250 -23.47 4.96 8.39
N GLU A 251 -22.29 5.41 7.89
CA GLU A 251 -21.08 4.59 7.85
C GLU A 251 -19.81 5.42 8.04
N VAL A 252 -18.88 4.90 8.82
CA VAL A 252 -17.48 5.34 8.89
C VAL A 252 -16.61 4.27 8.23
N LEU A 253 -16.05 4.61 7.06
CA LEU A 253 -15.25 3.72 6.24
C LEU A 253 -13.77 4.12 6.32
N LEU A 254 -12.92 3.24 6.84
CA LEU A 254 -11.47 3.39 6.75
C LEU A 254 -10.95 2.64 5.52
N VAL A 255 -10.20 3.32 4.68
CA VAL A 255 -9.51 2.74 3.52
C VAL A 255 -8.02 2.78 3.76
N GLY A 256 -7.37 1.62 3.79
CA GLY A 256 -5.91 1.49 3.87
C GLY A 256 -5.34 0.97 2.56
N HIS A 257 -4.44 1.72 1.91
CA HIS A 257 -3.81 1.32 0.66
C HIS A 257 -2.34 0.96 0.86
N SER A 258 -1.90 -0.17 0.31
CA SER A 258 -0.49 -0.61 0.41
C SER A 258 -0.03 -0.72 1.86
N SER A 259 1.02 0.00 2.27
CA SER A 259 1.48 0.10 3.67
C SER A 259 0.43 0.73 4.59
N GLY A 260 -0.46 1.59 4.08
CA GLY A 260 -1.58 2.14 4.85
C GLY A 260 -2.54 1.07 5.37
N ALA A 261 -2.58 -0.12 4.75
CA ALA A 261 -3.44 -1.21 5.19
C ALA A 261 -3.01 -1.76 6.58
N HIS A 262 -1.71 -1.95 6.84
CA HIS A 262 -1.27 -2.42 8.15
C HIS A 262 -1.37 -1.34 9.23
N LEU A 263 -1.22 -0.06 8.87
CA LEU A 263 -1.50 1.05 9.81
C LEU A 263 -2.97 1.07 10.19
N ALA A 264 -3.88 0.92 9.21
CA ALA A 264 -5.32 0.86 9.44
C ALA A 264 -5.71 -0.29 10.39
N VAL A 265 -5.09 -1.47 10.24
CA VAL A 265 -5.27 -2.60 11.16
C VAL A 265 -4.96 -2.18 12.60
N SER A 266 -3.80 -1.58 12.84
CA SER A 266 -3.41 -1.18 14.20
C SER A 266 -4.27 -0.05 14.77
N VAL A 267 -4.63 0.95 13.95
CA VAL A 267 -5.52 2.05 14.37
C VAL A 267 -6.90 1.53 14.79
N LEU A 268 -7.49 0.63 14.00
CA LEU A 268 -8.81 0.07 14.31
C LEU A 268 -8.76 -0.88 15.52
N ALA A 269 -7.70 -1.66 15.66
CA ALA A 269 -7.53 -2.51 16.82
C ALA A 269 -7.46 -1.70 18.13
N ASP A 270 -6.69 -0.62 18.14
CA ASP A 270 -6.59 0.27 19.29
C ASP A 270 -7.93 0.96 19.60
N LEU A 271 -8.62 1.45 18.57
CA LEU A 271 -9.93 2.10 18.70
C LEU A 271 -10.95 1.18 19.36
N ILE A 272 -11.02 -0.08 18.91
CA ILE A 272 -11.99 -1.06 19.43
C ILE A 272 -11.59 -1.52 20.84
N ARG A 273 -10.30 -1.83 21.10
CA ARG A 273 -9.82 -2.21 22.45
C ARG A 273 -10.05 -1.12 23.49
N ALA A 274 -9.96 0.14 23.07
CA ALA A 274 -10.25 1.28 23.94
C ALA A 274 -11.75 1.53 24.15
N GLY A 275 -12.64 0.69 23.60
CA GLY A 275 -14.10 0.84 23.74
C GLY A 275 -14.65 2.12 23.10
N ARG A 276 -13.96 2.67 22.07
CA ARG A 276 -14.32 3.94 21.44
C ARG A 276 -15.28 3.78 20.25
N VAL A 277 -15.76 2.57 19.99
CA VAL A 277 -16.77 2.29 18.98
C VAL A 277 -18.13 2.20 19.68
N PRO A 278 -19.08 3.13 19.42
CA PRO A 278 -20.39 3.11 20.06
C PRO A 278 -21.18 1.85 19.70
N ALA A 279 -21.88 1.27 20.67
CA ALA A 279 -22.76 0.11 20.42
C ALA A 279 -23.95 0.45 19.50
N ALA A 280 -24.44 1.71 19.57
CA ALA A 280 -25.44 2.25 18.66
C ALA A 280 -24.81 3.45 17.95
N GLY A 281 -24.34 3.26 16.75
CA GLY A 281 -23.64 4.26 15.94
C GLY A 281 -23.60 3.87 14.47
N PRO A 282 -22.86 4.64 13.66
CA PRO A 282 -22.66 4.31 12.25
C PRO A 282 -21.93 2.97 12.11
N ALA A 283 -22.17 2.28 10.99
CA ALA A 283 -21.43 1.08 10.66
C ALA A 283 -19.92 1.40 10.55
N LEU A 284 -19.07 0.64 11.23
CA LEU A 284 -17.62 0.74 11.08
C LEU A 284 -17.14 -0.25 10.02
N SER A 285 -16.49 0.26 9.00
CA SER A 285 -16.03 -0.54 7.86
C SER A 285 -14.56 -0.32 7.57
N PHE A 286 -13.87 -1.39 7.16
CA PHE A 286 -12.47 -1.35 6.75
C PHE A 286 -12.29 -1.98 5.37
N LEU A 287 -11.71 -1.21 4.45
CA LEU A 287 -11.35 -1.64 3.11
C LEU A 287 -9.83 -1.58 2.97
N SER A 288 -9.16 -2.74 2.93
CA SER A 288 -7.74 -2.82 2.61
C SER A 288 -7.52 -3.07 1.12
N LEU A 289 -6.67 -2.27 0.50
CA LEU A 289 -6.41 -2.27 -0.94
C LEU A 289 -4.94 -2.51 -1.22
N GLY A 290 -4.64 -3.50 -2.09
CA GLY A 290 -3.27 -3.76 -2.53
C GLY A 290 -2.29 -3.94 -1.37
N GLN A 291 -2.69 -4.62 -0.31
CA GLN A 291 -1.97 -4.67 0.97
C GLN A 291 -0.62 -5.36 0.86
N VAL A 292 0.32 -4.87 1.67
CA VAL A 292 1.68 -5.41 1.82
C VAL A 292 1.95 -5.90 3.25
N VAL A 293 0.90 -6.25 3.99
CA VAL A 293 0.95 -6.67 5.39
C VAL A 293 2.02 -7.74 5.66
N PRO A 294 2.21 -8.79 4.83
CA PRO A 294 3.23 -9.80 5.06
C PRO A 294 4.66 -9.27 5.11
N MET A 295 4.97 -8.15 4.42
CA MET A 295 6.28 -7.50 4.51
C MET A 295 6.63 -7.08 5.94
N MET A 296 5.62 -6.66 6.71
CA MET A 296 5.78 -6.26 8.10
C MET A 296 5.57 -7.42 9.06
N SER A 297 4.44 -8.14 8.95
CA SER A 297 4.03 -9.16 9.93
C SER A 297 4.98 -10.35 10.03
N PHE A 298 5.77 -10.63 8.97
CA PHE A 298 6.78 -11.70 8.94
C PHE A 298 8.09 -11.33 9.64
N LEU A 299 8.25 -10.07 10.05
CA LEU A 299 9.44 -9.61 10.75
C LEU A 299 9.39 -9.93 12.26
N PRO A 300 10.54 -10.12 12.91
CA PRO A 300 10.60 -10.64 14.29
C PRO A 300 9.82 -9.80 15.30
N LYS A 301 9.95 -8.46 15.24
CA LYS A 301 9.36 -7.52 16.21
C LYS A 301 7.96 -7.03 15.83
N ALA A 302 7.31 -7.62 14.82
CA ALA A 302 5.96 -7.25 14.41
C ALA A 302 4.86 -7.87 15.29
N HIS A 303 5.15 -8.21 16.56
CA HIS A 303 4.19 -8.84 17.47
C HIS A 303 2.93 -7.99 17.66
N ARG A 304 3.07 -6.65 17.76
CA ARG A 304 1.93 -5.73 17.83
C ARG A 304 1.00 -5.91 16.60
N LEU A 305 1.53 -5.77 15.40
CA LEU A 305 0.72 -5.94 14.18
C LEU A 305 0.07 -7.33 14.11
N ARG A 306 0.79 -8.38 14.49
CA ARG A 306 0.24 -9.74 14.55
C ARG A 306 -0.90 -9.86 15.54
N GLY A 307 -0.76 -9.27 16.74
CA GLY A 307 -1.82 -9.21 17.75
C GLY A 307 -3.04 -8.40 17.29
N ASP A 308 -2.81 -7.32 16.54
CA ASP A 308 -3.88 -6.49 15.97
C ASP A 308 -4.63 -7.23 14.85
N LEU A 309 -3.90 -7.93 13.97
CA LEU A 309 -4.48 -8.79 12.92
C LEU A 309 -5.38 -9.88 13.52
N GLN A 310 -4.89 -10.57 14.56
CA GLN A 310 -5.65 -11.59 15.25
C GLN A 310 -6.91 -11.00 15.87
N PHE A 311 -6.78 -9.94 16.65
CA PHE A 311 -7.90 -9.30 17.35
C PHE A 311 -8.98 -8.81 16.37
N LEU A 312 -8.61 -8.09 15.31
CA LEU A 312 -9.58 -7.59 14.33
C LEU A 312 -10.27 -8.70 13.58
N SER A 313 -9.57 -9.81 13.32
CA SER A 313 -10.13 -10.92 12.53
C SER A 313 -11.30 -11.62 13.22
N GLU A 314 -11.40 -11.53 14.53
CA GLU A 314 -12.45 -12.16 15.35
C GLU A 314 -13.53 -11.15 15.80
N ASN A 315 -13.36 -9.85 15.52
CA ASN A 315 -14.17 -8.78 16.09
C ASN A 315 -15.42 -8.48 15.26
N ASP A 316 -16.56 -8.31 15.96
CA ASP A 316 -17.86 -8.04 15.34
C ASP A 316 -18.15 -6.54 15.13
N ALA A 317 -17.36 -5.65 15.77
CA ALA A 317 -17.59 -4.22 15.68
C ALA A 317 -17.29 -3.61 14.32
N LEU A 318 -16.70 -4.39 13.39
CA LEU A 318 -16.39 -3.90 12.04
C LEU A 318 -16.68 -4.95 10.97
N THR A 319 -16.80 -4.46 9.73
CA THR A 319 -16.71 -5.28 8.52
C THR A 319 -15.38 -5.01 7.83
N TRP A 320 -14.58 -6.04 7.55
CA TRP A 320 -13.30 -5.90 6.87
C TRP A 320 -13.28 -6.66 5.54
N VAL A 321 -13.08 -5.91 4.45
CA VAL A 321 -12.88 -6.46 3.10
C VAL A 321 -11.48 -6.15 2.62
N ASP A 322 -10.75 -7.18 2.16
CA ASP A 322 -9.41 -7.06 1.58
C ASP A 322 -9.46 -7.28 0.07
N VAL A 323 -9.08 -6.26 -0.69
CA VAL A 323 -9.13 -6.31 -2.15
C VAL A 323 -7.72 -6.21 -2.72
N THR A 324 -7.32 -7.27 -3.43
CA THR A 324 -6.04 -7.37 -4.11
C THR A 324 -6.22 -7.98 -5.50
N ALA A 325 -5.20 -7.95 -6.34
CA ALA A 325 -5.27 -8.55 -7.68
C ALA A 325 -3.99 -9.29 -8.04
N PRO A 326 -4.05 -10.53 -8.55
CA PRO A 326 -2.86 -11.31 -8.95
C PRO A 326 -1.94 -10.61 -9.95
N GLY A 327 -2.48 -9.68 -10.73
CA GLY A 327 -1.70 -8.87 -11.68
C GLY A 327 -0.89 -7.74 -11.05
N ASP A 328 -1.16 -7.38 -9.79
CA ASP A 328 -0.37 -6.41 -9.04
C ASP A 328 0.88 -7.07 -8.48
N GLY A 329 2.04 -6.74 -9.05
CA GLY A 329 3.33 -7.25 -8.61
C GLY A 329 3.84 -6.64 -7.30
N CYS A 330 3.20 -5.58 -6.78
CA CYS A 330 3.61 -4.94 -5.53
C CYS A 330 2.87 -5.50 -4.30
N ALA A 331 1.63 -5.99 -4.48
CA ALA A 331 0.79 -6.49 -3.40
C ALA A 331 0.92 -8.00 -3.15
N PHE A 332 0.64 -8.44 -1.93
CA PHE A 332 0.47 -9.86 -1.62
C PHE A 332 -0.92 -10.34 -2.03
N ALA A 333 -1.11 -10.41 -3.33
CA ALA A 333 -2.39 -10.65 -3.96
C ALA A 333 -3.06 -11.92 -3.47
N LEU A 334 -4.31 -11.79 -3.00
CA LEU A 334 -5.16 -12.83 -2.45
C LEU A 334 -4.56 -13.59 -1.26
N CYS A 335 -3.55 -13.05 -0.62
CA CYS A 335 -3.04 -13.59 0.64
C CYS A 335 -3.89 -13.02 1.78
N ASP A 336 -4.58 -13.89 2.52
CA ASP A 336 -5.25 -13.50 3.75
C ASP A 336 -4.20 -13.05 4.77
N PRO A 337 -4.12 -11.76 5.13
CA PRO A 337 -3.03 -11.23 5.94
C PRO A 337 -2.97 -11.83 7.34
N VAL A 338 -4.10 -12.27 7.88
CA VAL A 338 -4.19 -12.92 9.20
C VAL A 338 -3.67 -14.35 9.14
N ALA A 339 -4.20 -15.13 8.18
CA ALA A 339 -3.85 -16.54 8.05
C ALA A 339 -2.39 -16.72 7.64
N VAL A 340 -1.88 -15.98 6.64
CA VAL A 340 -0.47 -16.12 6.19
C VAL A 340 0.52 -15.68 7.27
N SER A 341 0.11 -14.75 8.15
CA SER A 341 0.91 -14.33 9.32
C SER A 341 0.93 -15.37 10.44
N GLY A 342 0.13 -16.44 10.34
CA GLY A 342 0.08 -17.54 11.30
C GLY A 342 -0.63 -17.19 12.61
N VAL A 343 -1.54 -16.19 12.58
CA VAL A 343 -2.27 -15.73 13.77
C VAL A 343 -3.79 -15.87 13.65
N ALA A 344 -4.27 -16.57 12.62
CA ALA A 344 -5.68 -16.93 12.50
C ALA A 344 -6.05 -17.96 13.59
N ARG A 345 -7.23 -17.76 14.21
CA ARG A 345 -7.86 -18.69 15.16
C ARG A 345 -9.19 -19.19 14.62
N ASP A 346 -9.80 -20.15 15.29
CA ASP A 346 -11.08 -20.76 14.89
C ASP A 346 -12.23 -19.74 14.82
N GLY A 347 -12.19 -18.69 15.65
CA GLY A 347 -13.14 -17.57 15.64
C GLY A 347 -12.97 -16.54 14.50
N LYS A 348 -12.00 -16.75 13.59
CA LYS A 348 -11.71 -15.81 12.51
C LYS A 348 -12.89 -15.63 11.56
N ARG A 349 -13.33 -14.38 11.39
CA ARG A 349 -14.37 -13.93 10.45
C ARG A 349 -13.80 -13.10 9.31
N TRP A 350 -12.82 -12.26 9.62
CA TRP A 350 -12.23 -11.27 8.72
C TRP A 350 -10.77 -11.56 8.35
N PRO A 351 -10.30 -11.01 7.23
CA PRO A 351 -11.04 -10.26 6.20
C PRO A 351 -11.81 -11.16 5.24
N LEU A 352 -12.81 -10.56 4.55
CA LEU A 352 -13.33 -11.10 3.30
C LEU A 352 -12.33 -10.78 2.18
N VAL A 353 -11.58 -11.78 1.72
CA VAL A 353 -10.54 -11.60 0.69
C VAL A 353 -11.16 -11.70 -0.70
N LEU A 354 -11.08 -10.60 -1.47
CA LEU A 354 -11.63 -10.48 -2.81
C LEU A 354 -10.57 -10.11 -3.85
N SER A 355 -10.84 -10.48 -5.10
CA SER A 355 -10.00 -10.12 -6.24
C SER A 355 -10.60 -8.94 -7.00
N ALA A 356 -9.80 -7.89 -7.26
CA ALA A 356 -10.16 -6.87 -8.24
C ALA A 356 -10.00 -7.36 -9.70
N ALA A 357 -9.46 -8.56 -9.90
CA ALA A 357 -9.39 -9.31 -11.16
C ALA A 357 -8.92 -8.47 -12.38
N PHE A 358 -7.82 -7.73 -12.26
CA PHE A 358 -7.33 -6.77 -13.26
C PHE A 358 -7.31 -7.29 -14.71
N THR A 359 -7.02 -8.57 -14.90
CA THR A 359 -7.02 -9.21 -16.23
C THR A 359 -8.42 -9.37 -16.84
N GLN A 360 -9.47 -9.26 -16.03
CA GLN A 360 -10.88 -9.37 -16.45
C GLN A 360 -11.56 -8.00 -16.45
N THR A 361 -11.23 -7.17 -15.46
CA THR A 361 -11.86 -5.85 -15.23
C THR A 361 -11.22 -4.73 -16.03
N LEU A 362 -10.03 -4.94 -16.58
CA LEU A 362 -9.40 -4.06 -17.55
C LEU A 362 -9.51 -4.65 -18.96
N SER A 363 -9.76 -3.78 -19.95
CA SER A 363 -9.72 -4.20 -21.36
C SER A 363 -8.32 -4.72 -21.73
N PRO A 364 -8.18 -5.59 -22.73
CA PRO A 364 -6.88 -6.12 -23.17
C PRO A 364 -5.87 -5.01 -23.51
N ALA A 365 -6.35 -3.92 -24.11
CA ALA A 365 -5.51 -2.75 -24.44
C ALA A 365 -4.98 -2.06 -23.18
N ARG A 366 -5.86 -1.79 -22.20
CA ARG A 366 -5.49 -1.15 -20.93
C ARG A 366 -4.59 -2.05 -20.09
N TRP A 367 -4.90 -3.34 -20.01
CA TRP A 367 -4.04 -4.32 -19.35
C TRP A 367 -2.63 -4.36 -19.98
N LYS A 368 -2.52 -4.43 -21.33
CA LYS A 368 -1.24 -4.39 -22.03
C LYS A 368 -0.44 -3.13 -21.73
N ALA A 369 -1.11 -1.97 -21.61
CA ALA A 369 -0.49 -0.68 -21.28
C ALA A 369 0.01 -0.60 -19.83
N LEU A 370 -0.64 -1.31 -18.89
CA LEU A 370 -0.38 -1.18 -17.45
C LEU A 370 0.49 -2.31 -16.86
N ARG A 371 0.41 -3.54 -17.38
CA ARG A 371 0.99 -4.75 -16.76
C ARG A 371 2.47 -4.68 -16.37
N TRP A 372 3.24 -3.81 -17.02
CA TRP A 372 4.67 -3.58 -16.73
C TRP A 372 4.94 -2.25 -16.02
N ARG A 373 3.89 -1.50 -15.71
CA ARG A 373 3.99 -0.24 -14.98
C ARG A 373 3.58 -0.46 -13.53
N PHE A 374 4.39 -1.21 -12.78
CA PHE A 374 4.07 -1.75 -11.46
C PHE A 374 3.42 -0.73 -10.52
N PHE A 375 3.98 0.47 -10.37
CA PHE A 375 3.39 1.52 -9.54
C PHE A 375 2.02 1.98 -10.03
N ARG A 376 1.85 2.19 -11.34
CA ARG A 376 0.55 2.60 -11.88
C ARG A 376 -0.49 1.50 -11.68
N LEU A 377 -0.07 0.25 -11.86
CA LEU A 377 -0.95 -0.89 -11.65
C LEU A 377 -1.29 -1.08 -10.17
N HIS A 378 -0.35 -0.78 -9.26
CA HIS A 378 -0.61 -0.80 -7.82
C HIS A 378 -1.62 0.25 -7.37
N PHE A 379 -1.73 1.39 -8.07
CA PHE A 379 -2.76 2.40 -7.86
C PHE A 379 -4.08 2.11 -8.58
N GLN A 380 -4.19 1.02 -9.36
CA GLN A 380 -5.40 0.70 -10.12
C GLN A 380 -6.61 0.48 -9.23
N TYR A 381 -6.45 0.07 -7.99
CA TYR A 381 -7.55 -0.04 -7.01
C TYR A 381 -8.29 1.28 -6.78
N LEU A 382 -7.64 2.41 -6.99
CA LEU A 382 -8.18 3.77 -6.83
C LEU A 382 -8.58 4.39 -8.18
N CYS A 383 -8.53 3.62 -9.26
CA CYS A 383 -8.80 4.09 -10.62
C CYS A 383 -10.04 3.41 -11.21
N ALA A 384 -10.57 3.99 -12.27
CA ALA A 384 -11.66 3.44 -13.02
C ALA A 384 -11.30 2.10 -13.68
N PHE A 385 -12.29 1.24 -13.82
CA PHE A 385 -12.24 0.00 -14.58
C PHE A 385 -13.11 0.13 -15.83
N ASP A 386 -12.56 -0.16 -17.00
CA ASP A 386 -13.29 -0.11 -18.27
C ASP A 386 -14.19 -1.36 -18.50
N ARG A 387 -14.05 -2.36 -17.64
CA ARG A 387 -14.93 -3.55 -17.53
C ARG A 387 -15.21 -3.83 -16.06
N PRO A 388 -16.01 -2.97 -15.39
CA PRO A 388 -16.19 -3.06 -13.95
C PRO A 388 -16.78 -4.43 -13.57
N GLY A 389 -16.24 -4.99 -12.47
CA GLY A 389 -16.73 -6.22 -11.87
C GLY A 389 -17.39 -5.94 -10.52
N ASP A 390 -17.17 -6.84 -9.59
CA ASP A 390 -17.69 -6.78 -8.22
C ASP A 390 -17.10 -5.62 -7.38
N TYR A 391 -15.82 -5.28 -7.65
CA TYR A 391 -15.12 -4.20 -7.00
C TYR A 391 -15.23 -2.90 -7.80
N ASP A 392 -15.73 -1.86 -7.13
CA ASP A 392 -15.77 -0.47 -7.62
C ASP A 392 -15.49 0.46 -6.43
N TYR A 393 -14.33 1.11 -6.45
CA TYR A 393 -13.87 1.99 -5.37
C TYR A 393 -14.83 3.17 -5.13
N PHE A 394 -15.36 3.75 -6.18
CA PHE A 394 -16.23 4.91 -6.10
C PHE A 394 -17.64 4.55 -5.63
N ALA A 395 -18.17 3.41 -6.08
CA ALA A 395 -19.44 2.89 -5.58
C ALA A 395 -19.34 2.43 -4.10
N ILE A 396 -18.15 2.03 -3.62
CA ILE A 396 -17.92 1.74 -2.20
C ILE A 396 -17.83 3.03 -1.39
N THR A 397 -17.09 4.03 -1.85
CA THR A 397 -16.82 5.24 -1.07
C THR A 397 -17.91 6.30 -1.15
N ALA A 398 -18.72 6.30 -2.21
CA ALA A 398 -19.78 7.31 -2.44
C ALA A 398 -21.15 6.71 -2.79
N GLY A 399 -21.32 5.37 -2.77
CA GLY A 399 -22.58 4.70 -3.11
C GLY A 399 -23.49 4.45 -1.90
N PRO A 400 -24.71 3.97 -2.14
CA PRO A 400 -25.79 3.92 -1.13
C PRO A 400 -25.79 2.66 -0.25
N LEU A 401 -24.78 1.79 -0.35
CA LEU A 401 -24.67 0.57 0.45
C LEU A 401 -23.49 0.67 1.41
N THR A 402 -23.65 0.17 2.64
CA THR A 402 -22.51 -0.06 3.53
C THR A 402 -21.57 -1.12 2.93
N LEU A 403 -20.35 -1.20 3.40
CA LEU A 403 -19.41 -2.26 2.97
C LEU A 403 -19.96 -3.65 3.30
N ALA A 404 -20.65 -3.79 4.43
CA ALA A 404 -21.32 -5.02 4.87
C ALA A 404 -22.44 -5.43 3.91
N ASP A 405 -23.36 -4.49 3.57
CA ASP A 405 -24.48 -4.76 2.68
C ASP A 405 -24.03 -5.06 1.25
N ARG A 406 -23.01 -4.32 0.78
CA ARG A 406 -22.46 -4.51 -0.56
C ARG A 406 -21.92 -5.92 -0.77
N TYR A 407 -21.31 -6.50 0.24
CA TYR A 407 -20.71 -7.83 0.16
C TYR A 407 -21.43 -8.88 1.00
N HIS A 408 -22.68 -8.60 1.39
CA HIS A 408 -23.51 -9.56 2.11
C HIS A 408 -23.65 -10.88 1.32
N GLY A 409 -23.39 -12.00 1.98
CA GLY A 409 -23.43 -13.34 1.36
C GLY A 409 -22.32 -13.62 0.33
N ARG A 410 -21.39 -12.70 0.12
CA ARG A 410 -20.28 -12.86 -0.81
C ARG A 410 -19.23 -13.82 -0.25
N SER A 411 -18.95 -14.90 -0.96
CA SER A 411 -17.87 -15.83 -0.60
C SER A 411 -16.50 -15.25 -0.95
N PRO A 412 -15.45 -15.54 -0.17
CA PRO A 412 -14.07 -15.15 -0.49
C PRO A 412 -13.63 -15.75 -1.83
N SER A 413 -12.64 -15.11 -2.46
CA SER A 413 -12.04 -15.60 -3.70
C SER A 413 -11.53 -17.02 -3.55
N LYS A 414 -11.88 -17.92 -4.50
CA LYS A 414 -11.50 -19.33 -4.47
C LYS A 414 -9.98 -19.55 -4.49
N SER A 415 -9.23 -18.60 -5.08
CA SER A 415 -7.77 -18.64 -5.18
C SER A 415 -7.05 -17.87 -4.05
N ARG A 416 -7.76 -17.56 -2.94
CA ARG A 416 -7.11 -16.98 -1.77
C ARG A 416 -6.07 -17.93 -1.17
N ILE A 417 -5.04 -17.36 -0.58
CA ILE A 417 -4.01 -18.07 0.16
C ILE A 417 -4.25 -17.80 1.64
N ASP A 418 -4.66 -18.83 2.37
CA ASP A 418 -5.05 -18.79 3.78
C ASP A 418 -4.23 -19.76 4.68
N ARG A 419 -3.11 -20.28 4.18
CA ARG A 419 -2.19 -21.10 4.97
C ARG A 419 -1.14 -20.25 5.69
N ALA A 420 -0.80 -20.62 6.92
CA ALA A 420 0.29 -20.00 7.68
C ALA A 420 1.65 -20.20 6.99
N VAL A 421 2.40 -19.11 6.80
CA VAL A 421 3.73 -19.11 6.16
C VAL A 421 4.77 -18.40 7.02
N SER A 422 4.37 -17.43 7.84
CA SER A 422 5.29 -16.69 8.73
C SER A 422 6.07 -17.62 9.66
N GLY A 423 7.32 -17.28 9.92
CA GLY A 423 8.14 -17.96 10.95
C GLY A 423 8.04 -17.30 12.32
N HIS A 424 7.48 -16.10 12.35
CA HIS A 424 7.26 -15.32 13.55
C HIS A 424 5.75 -15.20 13.76
N VAL A 425 5.22 -15.82 14.81
CA VAL A 425 3.79 -15.90 15.10
C VAL A 425 3.43 -15.31 16.47
N SER A 426 4.42 -14.92 17.29
CA SER A 426 4.14 -14.30 18.59
C SER A 426 3.34 -13.00 18.42
N VAL A 427 2.31 -12.86 19.24
CA VAL A 427 1.43 -11.66 19.34
C VAL A 427 1.77 -10.79 20.56
N ALA A 428 2.73 -11.22 21.35
CA ALA A 428 3.30 -10.50 22.48
C ALA A 428 4.82 -10.34 22.30
N PRO A 429 5.46 -9.33 22.94
CA PRO A 429 6.91 -9.10 22.92
C PRO A 429 7.73 -10.32 23.32
#